data_58d94429dec8fad267eb1087f84b9196
#
_entry.id   58d94429dec8fad267eb1087f84b9196
#
_cell.length_a   1.000
_cell.length_b   1.000
_cell.length_c   1.000
_cell.angle_alpha   90.00
_cell.angle_beta   90.00
_cell.angle_gamma   90.00
#
_symmetry.space_group_name_H-M   'P 1'
#
loop_
_entity.id
_entity.type
_entity.pdbx_description
1 polymer ?
#
loop_
_entity_poly.entity_id
_entity_poly.type
_entity_poly.pdbx_seq_one_letter_code
_entity_poly.pdbx_strand_id
1 'polypeptide(L)'
;MIDLAVGSVFALETKTDALLLKRPVSRYKIKSGEKARVRAARTLPNCEILGKTEQHTHIKCGLGKWWIENKLWRVKAETEEREYNCVIEGDLHYLPNFPFFSNKAPSVHSVDYFFCQVACLAMCLKYLGLGNIQTHEQYLEAAKKHHDGRHHYYNRLTLLDLGVSAKHTCCLGADDIKDLIDSGMPVPCAVVVRGHWTSPHGLAYYVVIYGYDKNDWLCMDPFGVIRQDKGGWTDKGGDCGKEVRYSMEKMDKRLFHGGGYSAWGWVNFSRL
;
A
#
# COMPACT_ATOMS: atom_id res chain seq x y z
N MET A 1 -25.62 -1.47 14.22
CA MET A 1 -26.48 -1.17 13.06
C MET A 1 -25.78 -0.05 12.29
N ILE A 2 -25.71 -0.10 10.97
CA ILE A 2 -25.12 0.98 10.18
C ILE A 2 -26.17 2.07 10.05
N ASP A 3 -26.01 3.14 10.82
CA ASP A 3 -26.99 4.24 10.91
C ASP A 3 -26.45 5.51 10.23
N LEU A 4 -26.26 5.44 8.91
CA LEU A 4 -25.84 6.56 8.07
C LEU A 4 -26.91 6.83 7.00
N ALA A 5 -27.05 8.07 6.59
CA ALA A 5 -27.98 8.47 5.53
C ALA A 5 -27.57 7.88 4.17
N VAL A 6 -28.54 7.73 3.25
CA VAL A 6 -28.26 7.43 1.84
C VAL A 6 -27.44 8.56 1.25
N GLY A 7 -26.40 8.25 0.49
CA GLY A 7 -25.45 9.22 -0.07
C GLY A 7 -24.24 9.50 0.83
N SER A 8 -24.22 9.03 2.09
CA SER A 8 -23.03 9.15 2.95
C SER A 8 -21.89 8.32 2.41
N VAL A 9 -20.68 8.87 2.42
CA VAL A 9 -19.44 8.18 2.07
C VAL A 9 -18.65 7.90 3.35
N PHE A 10 -18.17 6.66 3.51
CA PHE A 10 -17.48 6.21 4.73
C PHE A 10 -16.70 4.92 4.47
N ALA A 11 -15.87 4.54 5.42
CA ALA A 11 -15.21 3.24 5.40
C ALA A 11 -16.00 2.20 6.21
N LEU A 12 -16.08 0.99 5.69
CA LEU A 12 -16.68 -0.17 6.36
C LEU A 12 -15.61 -1.17 6.74
N GLU A 13 -15.73 -1.71 7.93
CA GLU A 13 -14.87 -2.79 8.42
C GLU A 13 -15.69 -4.02 8.77
N THR A 14 -15.20 -5.21 8.39
CA THR A 14 -15.86 -6.47 8.79
C THR A 14 -15.47 -6.86 10.20
N LYS A 15 -16.45 -7.25 11.01
CA LYS A 15 -16.23 -7.82 12.36
C LYS A 15 -15.75 -9.26 12.28
N THR A 16 -16.20 -10.00 11.26
CA THR A 16 -15.90 -11.40 10.99
C THR A 16 -15.80 -11.58 9.49
N ASP A 17 -15.45 -12.79 9.03
CA ASP A 17 -15.57 -13.13 7.61
C ASP A 17 -16.99 -12.82 7.12
N ALA A 18 -17.10 -11.94 6.14
CA ALA A 18 -18.38 -11.48 5.60
C ALA A 18 -18.46 -11.72 4.10
N LEU A 19 -19.65 -11.54 3.54
CA LEU A 19 -19.90 -11.67 2.11
C LEU A 19 -20.45 -10.36 1.57
N LEU A 20 -19.99 -9.98 0.39
CA LEU A 20 -20.62 -9.02 -0.50
C LEU A 20 -21.64 -9.77 -1.35
N LEU A 21 -22.87 -9.29 -1.42
CA LEU A 21 -24.00 -9.97 -2.07
C LEU A 21 -24.51 -9.12 -3.24
N LYS A 22 -24.90 -9.74 -4.35
CA LYS A 22 -25.49 -9.01 -5.50
C LYS A 22 -26.96 -8.62 -5.26
N ARG A 23 -27.64 -9.20 -4.28
CA ARG A 23 -29.02 -8.89 -3.90
C ARG A 23 -29.23 -9.05 -2.39
N PRO A 24 -30.23 -8.38 -1.80
CA PRO A 24 -30.43 -8.33 -0.35
C PRO A 24 -31.14 -9.58 0.17
N VAL A 25 -30.51 -10.74 0.04
CA VAL A 25 -31.00 -12.03 0.52
C VAL A 25 -29.98 -12.69 1.43
N SER A 26 -30.42 -13.61 2.26
CA SER A 26 -29.50 -14.38 3.12
C SER A 26 -28.39 -15.03 2.28
N ARG A 27 -27.17 -14.96 2.77
CA ARG A 27 -25.97 -15.55 2.17
C ARG A 27 -26.09 -17.02 1.80
N TYR A 28 -26.99 -17.75 2.41
CA TYR A 28 -27.27 -19.16 2.12
C TYR A 28 -28.17 -19.36 0.89
N LYS A 29 -28.92 -18.32 0.48
CA LYS A 29 -29.85 -18.34 -0.66
C LYS A 29 -29.25 -17.76 -1.95
N ILE A 30 -27.97 -17.37 -1.94
CA ILE A 30 -27.33 -16.73 -3.08
C ILE A 30 -26.33 -17.68 -3.77
N LYS A 31 -26.31 -17.67 -5.10
CA LYS A 31 -25.42 -18.52 -5.90
C LYS A 31 -23.96 -18.08 -5.76
N SER A 32 -23.01 -18.98 -6.02
CA SER A 32 -21.59 -18.73 -5.87
C SER A 32 -21.09 -17.49 -6.63
N GLY A 33 -21.52 -17.30 -7.90
CA GLY A 33 -21.14 -16.14 -8.72
C GLY A 33 -21.75 -14.80 -8.31
N GLU A 34 -22.70 -14.79 -7.37
CA GLU A 34 -23.39 -13.58 -6.90
C GLU A 34 -22.88 -13.08 -5.54
N LYS A 35 -21.78 -13.64 -5.06
CA LYS A 35 -21.18 -13.29 -3.76
C LYS A 35 -19.66 -13.24 -3.85
N ALA A 36 -19.07 -12.34 -3.07
CA ALA A 36 -17.64 -12.27 -2.85
C ALA A 36 -17.33 -12.35 -1.36
N ARG A 37 -16.32 -13.11 -0.97
CA ARG A 37 -15.91 -13.26 0.43
C ARG A 37 -14.96 -12.15 0.82
N VAL A 38 -15.24 -11.50 1.94
CA VAL A 38 -14.33 -10.55 2.59
C VAL A 38 -13.93 -11.13 3.94
N ARG A 39 -12.63 -11.28 4.16
CA ARG A 39 -12.10 -11.82 5.41
C ARG A 39 -12.31 -10.83 6.56
N ALA A 40 -12.32 -11.33 7.78
CA ALA A 40 -12.42 -10.51 9.00
C ALA A 40 -11.36 -9.38 9.05
N ALA A 41 -11.73 -8.28 9.68
CA ALA A 41 -10.92 -7.08 9.83
C ALA A 41 -10.47 -6.42 8.50
N ARG A 42 -11.18 -6.67 7.40
CA ARG A 42 -10.98 -5.94 6.14
C ARG A 42 -11.82 -4.68 6.12
N THR A 43 -11.20 -3.59 5.71
CA THR A 43 -11.85 -2.32 5.46
C THR A 43 -12.20 -2.20 3.98
N LEU A 44 -13.39 -1.72 3.70
CA LEU A 44 -13.81 -1.24 2.39
C LEU A 44 -13.83 0.30 2.47
N PRO A 45 -12.85 1.00 1.89
CA PRO A 45 -12.82 2.46 1.89
C PRO A 45 -13.86 3.02 0.90
N ASN A 46 -14.17 4.31 1.08
CA ASN A 46 -15.00 5.09 0.15
C ASN A 46 -16.31 4.39 -0.24
N CYS A 47 -17.00 3.84 0.76
CA CYS A 47 -18.31 3.22 0.57
C CYS A 47 -19.41 4.29 0.58
N GLU A 48 -20.20 4.36 -0.48
CA GLU A 48 -21.41 5.19 -0.58
C GLU A 48 -22.63 4.33 -0.31
N ILE A 49 -23.55 4.77 0.56
CA ILE A 49 -24.85 4.11 0.76
C ILE A 49 -25.80 4.46 -0.39
N LEU A 50 -26.24 3.45 -1.11
CA LEU A 50 -27.22 3.57 -2.19
C LEU A 50 -28.65 3.23 -1.73
N GLY A 51 -28.79 2.52 -0.62
CA GLY A 51 -30.10 2.14 -0.08
C GLY A 51 -29.98 1.18 1.09
N LYS A 52 -31.06 0.95 1.82
CA LYS A 52 -31.12 0.10 3.00
C LYS A 52 -32.36 -0.77 3.02
N THR A 53 -32.24 -1.92 3.66
CA THR A 53 -33.34 -2.71 4.20
C THR A 53 -33.09 -2.93 5.69
N GLU A 54 -34.01 -3.55 6.40
CA GLU A 54 -33.85 -3.89 7.81
C GLU A 54 -32.54 -4.69 8.08
N GLN A 55 -32.21 -5.61 7.21
CA GLN A 55 -31.09 -6.56 7.40
C GLN A 55 -29.85 -6.27 6.56
N HIS A 56 -29.98 -5.50 5.47
CA HIS A 56 -28.93 -5.26 4.51
C HIS A 56 -28.80 -3.79 4.14
N THR A 57 -27.58 -3.39 3.82
CA THR A 57 -27.27 -2.07 3.24
C THR A 57 -26.72 -2.26 1.85
N HIS A 58 -27.22 -1.50 0.89
CA HIS A 58 -26.70 -1.43 -0.47
C HIS A 58 -25.61 -0.39 -0.52
N ILE A 59 -24.44 -0.80 -0.94
CA ILE A 59 -23.24 0.06 -1.01
C ILE A 59 -22.65 0.06 -2.42
N LYS A 60 -22.01 1.16 -2.77
CA LYS A 60 -21.03 1.26 -3.87
C LYS A 60 -19.66 1.46 -3.25
N CYS A 61 -18.68 0.70 -3.67
CA CYS A 61 -17.28 0.81 -3.25
C CYS A 61 -16.37 0.50 -4.45
N GLY A 62 -15.06 0.53 -4.30
CA GLY A 62 -14.09 0.19 -5.36
C GLY A 62 -14.32 -1.18 -6.01
N LEU A 63 -14.96 -2.12 -5.32
CA LEU A 63 -15.35 -3.43 -5.86
C LEU A 63 -16.70 -3.44 -6.61
N GLY A 64 -17.34 -2.27 -6.81
CA GLY A 64 -18.63 -2.11 -7.46
C GLY A 64 -19.81 -2.01 -6.48
N LYS A 65 -21.04 -2.33 -6.97
CA LYS A 65 -22.28 -2.23 -6.17
C LYS A 65 -22.61 -3.57 -5.53
N TRP A 66 -22.81 -3.57 -4.19
CA TRP A 66 -23.01 -4.77 -3.40
C TRP A 66 -24.01 -4.55 -2.26
N TRP A 67 -24.64 -5.63 -1.80
CA TRP A 67 -25.40 -5.67 -0.57
C TRP A 67 -24.57 -6.30 0.54
N ILE A 68 -24.62 -5.73 1.73
CA ILE A 68 -23.93 -6.21 2.94
C ILE A 68 -24.92 -6.50 4.07
N GLU A 69 -24.68 -7.55 4.85
CA GLU A 69 -25.49 -7.85 6.03
C GLU A 69 -25.07 -6.90 7.18
N ASN A 70 -26.00 -6.06 7.65
CA ASN A 70 -25.73 -4.99 8.64
C ASN A 70 -25.04 -5.46 9.93
N LYS A 71 -25.32 -6.69 10.37
CA LYS A 71 -24.74 -7.26 11.59
C LYS A 71 -23.27 -7.62 11.50
N LEU A 72 -22.74 -7.83 10.28
CA LEU A 72 -21.36 -8.28 10.04
C LEU A 72 -20.38 -7.14 9.81
N TRP A 73 -20.89 -5.94 9.61
CA TRP A 73 -20.12 -4.76 9.30
C TRP A 73 -20.31 -3.67 10.36
N ARG A 74 -19.32 -2.83 10.52
CA ARG A 74 -19.40 -1.59 11.28
C ARG A 74 -18.83 -0.44 10.45
N VAL A 75 -19.34 0.75 10.69
CA VAL A 75 -18.69 1.98 10.23
C VAL A 75 -17.38 2.08 10.99
N LYS A 76 -16.28 2.21 10.28
CA LYS A 76 -15.00 2.54 10.89
C LYS A 76 -15.14 3.97 11.41
N ALA A 77 -14.97 4.18 12.72
CA ALA A 77 -14.97 5.53 13.27
C ALA A 77 -13.94 6.36 12.48
N GLU A 78 -14.33 7.56 12.07
CA GLU A 78 -13.41 8.55 11.53
C GLU A 78 -12.40 8.86 12.64
N THR A 79 -11.26 8.18 12.58
CA THR A 79 -10.04 8.78 13.12
C THR A 79 -9.79 9.97 12.23
N GLU A 80 -9.49 11.16 12.80
CA GLU A 80 -9.18 12.40 12.06
C GLU A 80 -8.48 12.05 10.75
N GLU A 81 -9.24 11.95 9.65
CA GLU A 81 -8.72 11.68 8.33
C GLU A 81 -7.94 12.92 7.94
N ARG A 82 -6.62 12.85 8.04
CA ARG A 82 -5.83 13.67 7.13
C ARG A 82 -6.24 13.20 5.76
N GLU A 83 -6.85 14.08 4.99
CA GLU A 83 -7.13 13.85 3.58
C GLU A 83 -5.78 13.63 2.88
N TYR A 84 -5.39 12.40 2.75
CA TYR A 84 -4.28 12.03 1.86
C TYR A 84 -4.87 11.97 0.46
N ASN A 85 -4.89 13.12 -0.19
CA ASN A 85 -5.50 13.23 -1.50
C ASN A 85 -4.49 12.79 -2.57
N CYS A 86 -4.81 11.72 -3.28
CA CYS A 86 -4.21 11.47 -4.57
C CYS A 86 -4.57 12.62 -5.50
N VAL A 87 -3.58 13.23 -6.13
CA VAL A 87 -3.80 14.21 -7.20
C VAL A 87 -3.97 13.46 -8.50
N ILE A 88 -5.02 13.80 -9.25
CA ILE A 88 -5.33 13.20 -10.56
C ILE A 88 -5.30 14.29 -11.60
N GLU A 89 -4.37 14.21 -12.54
CA GLU A 89 -4.17 15.15 -13.64
C GLU A 89 -4.13 14.38 -14.97
N GLY A 90 -5.30 14.22 -15.61
CA GLY A 90 -5.44 13.32 -16.77
C GLY A 90 -5.19 11.87 -16.39
N ASP A 91 -4.17 11.25 -17.00
CA ASP A 91 -3.76 9.85 -16.69
C ASP A 91 -2.74 9.79 -15.53
N LEU A 92 -2.28 10.92 -14.99
CA LEU A 92 -1.30 10.99 -13.92
C LEU A 92 -2.00 10.99 -12.55
N HIS A 93 -1.69 10.00 -11.73
CA HIS A 93 -2.15 9.82 -10.35
C HIS A 93 -0.96 9.82 -9.42
N TYR A 94 -0.91 10.70 -8.42
CA TYR A 94 0.23 10.74 -7.50
C TYR A 94 -0.11 11.33 -6.14
N LEU A 95 0.73 11.00 -5.16
CA LEU A 95 0.67 11.53 -3.81
C LEU A 95 1.55 12.80 -3.74
N PRO A 96 0.95 13.99 -3.55
CA PRO A 96 1.70 15.25 -3.62
C PRO A 96 2.65 15.41 -2.42
N ASN A 97 3.76 16.13 -2.63
CA ASN A 97 4.74 16.43 -1.58
C ASN A 97 5.28 15.18 -0.85
N PHE A 98 5.37 14.05 -1.56
CA PHE A 98 5.86 12.83 -0.97
C PHE A 98 7.34 12.98 -0.56
N PRO A 99 7.72 12.66 0.69
CA PRO A 99 9.08 12.86 1.17
C PRO A 99 10.06 11.90 0.52
N PHE A 100 11.31 12.31 0.39
CA PHE A 100 12.41 11.45 -0.04
C PHE A 100 13.47 11.31 1.05
N PHE A 101 13.90 10.07 1.28
CA PHE A 101 15.06 9.74 2.11
C PHE A 101 16.00 8.82 1.33
N SER A 102 17.24 9.29 1.12
CA SER A 102 18.29 8.43 0.59
C SER A 102 18.73 7.42 1.65
N ASN A 103 19.06 6.20 1.25
CA ASN A 103 19.63 5.22 2.17
C ASN A 103 21.12 5.46 2.47
N LYS A 104 21.74 6.49 1.90
CA LYS A 104 23.05 6.98 2.26
C LYS A 104 22.95 7.93 3.45
N ALA A 105 22.83 7.38 4.65
CA ALA A 105 23.08 8.20 5.84
C ALA A 105 24.59 8.57 5.91
N PRO A 106 24.93 9.82 6.26
CA PRO A 106 26.33 10.24 6.38
C PRO A 106 27.16 9.41 7.39
N SER A 107 26.48 8.73 8.31
CA SER A 107 27.06 7.91 9.37
C SER A 107 27.28 6.43 9.02
N VAL A 108 26.82 5.97 7.84
CA VAL A 108 26.92 4.57 7.45
C VAL A 108 28.00 4.41 6.39
N HIS A 109 29.19 3.97 6.79
CA HIS A 109 30.33 3.75 5.87
C HIS A 109 30.18 2.59 4.88
N SER A 110 29.16 1.75 5.04
CA SER A 110 28.80 0.69 4.10
C SER A 110 27.45 0.96 3.48
N VAL A 111 27.40 0.92 2.15
CA VAL A 111 26.14 0.95 1.39
C VAL A 111 25.47 -0.39 1.59
N ASP A 112 24.69 -0.49 2.66
CA ASP A 112 23.95 -1.72 2.95
C ASP A 112 22.61 -1.67 2.22
N TYR A 113 22.45 -2.54 1.23
CA TYR A 113 21.21 -2.73 0.47
C TYR A 113 19.98 -2.96 1.37
N PHE A 114 20.21 -3.35 2.61
CA PHE A 114 19.16 -3.72 3.55
C PHE A 114 18.44 -2.51 4.17
N PHE A 115 19.02 -1.32 4.12
CA PHE A 115 18.38 -0.12 4.66
C PHE A 115 17.34 0.50 3.71
N CYS A 116 17.20 0.00 2.49
CA CYS A 116 16.17 0.49 1.58
C CYS A 116 14.75 0.34 2.15
N GLN A 117 14.44 -0.78 2.80
CA GLN A 117 13.13 -0.99 3.42
C GLN A 117 12.89 -0.01 4.58
N VAL A 118 13.91 0.24 5.40
CA VAL A 118 13.88 1.23 6.48
C VAL A 118 13.58 2.62 5.94
N ALA A 119 14.28 3.05 4.90
CA ALA A 119 14.06 4.35 4.25
C ALA A 119 12.65 4.45 3.64
N CYS A 120 12.20 3.39 2.95
CA CYS A 120 10.86 3.35 2.38
C CYS A 120 9.76 3.45 3.43
N LEU A 121 9.87 2.70 4.53
CA LEU A 121 8.91 2.77 5.62
C LEU A 121 8.92 4.14 6.31
N ALA A 122 10.11 4.71 6.55
CA ALA A 122 10.23 6.06 7.12
C ALA A 122 9.58 7.13 6.23
N MET A 123 9.75 7.06 4.90
CA MET A 123 9.09 7.96 3.95
C MET A 123 7.56 7.84 4.05
N CYS A 124 7.03 6.61 4.08
CA CYS A 124 5.60 6.38 4.18
C CYS A 124 5.04 6.89 5.52
N LEU A 125 5.71 6.61 6.64
CA LEU A 125 5.27 7.09 7.95
C LEU A 125 5.29 8.62 8.05
N LYS A 126 6.32 9.27 7.51
CA LYS A 126 6.38 10.74 7.47
C LYS A 126 5.24 11.30 6.62
N TYR A 127 5.01 10.76 5.44
CA TYR A 127 3.91 11.19 4.57
C TYR A 127 2.56 11.04 5.28
N LEU A 128 2.30 9.88 5.87
CA LEU A 128 1.06 9.57 6.56
C LEU A 128 0.96 10.19 7.98
N GLY A 129 1.98 10.91 8.45
CA GLY A 129 1.99 11.49 9.79
C GLY A 129 1.83 10.47 10.91
N LEU A 130 2.38 9.28 10.71
CA LEU A 130 2.29 8.15 11.64
C LEU A 130 3.60 7.96 12.40
N GLY A 131 3.52 7.41 13.63
CA GLY A 131 4.68 7.01 14.42
C GLY A 131 5.64 8.15 14.82
N ASN A 132 5.28 9.42 14.60
CA ASN A 132 6.14 10.60 14.83
C ASN A 132 7.50 10.54 14.11
N ILE A 133 7.59 9.83 13.00
CA ILE A 133 8.80 9.69 12.20
C ILE A 133 8.93 10.89 11.25
N GLN A 134 10.06 11.61 11.36
CA GLN A 134 10.38 12.74 10.47
C GLN A 134 11.63 12.48 9.62
N THR A 135 12.49 11.56 10.03
CA THR A 135 13.72 11.22 9.33
C THR A 135 13.92 9.69 9.26
N HIS A 136 14.75 9.27 8.34
CA HIS A 136 15.16 7.88 8.17
C HIS A 136 15.89 7.36 9.42
N GLU A 137 16.75 8.19 10.04
CA GLU A 137 17.51 7.82 11.24
C GLU A 137 16.59 7.53 12.43
N GLN A 138 15.49 8.29 12.58
CA GLN A 138 14.54 8.05 13.67
C GLN A 138 13.88 6.66 13.53
N TYR A 139 13.51 6.26 12.31
CA TYR A 139 12.98 4.93 12.09
C TYR A 139 14.05 3.85 12.33
N LEU A 140 15.28 4.08 11.86
CA LEU A 140 16.40 3.16 12.06
C LEU A 140 16.69 2.94 13.55
N GLU A 141 16.70 4.00 14.37
CA GLU A 141 16.89 3.88 15.83
C GLU A 141 15.74 3.06 16.48
N ALA A 142 14.50 3.26 16.03
CA ALA A 142 13.39 2.43 16.51
C ALA A 142 13.56 0.96 16.09
N ALA A 143 14.02 0.71 14.86
CA ALA A 143 14.21 -0.64 14.31
C ALA A 143 15.35 -1.40 15.01
N LYS A 144 16.40 -0.73 15.47
CA LYS A 144 17.52 -1.35 16.22
C LYS A 144 17.08 -2.07 17.49
N LYS A 145 15.95 -1.69 18.10
CA LYS A 145 15.37 -2.39 19.25
C LYS A 145 14.94 -3.81 18.90
N HIS A 146 14.64 -4.08 17.64
CA HIS A 146 14.15 -5.36 17.13
C HIS A 146 15.13 -6.02 16.17
N HIS A 147 16.38 -5.70 16.19
CA HIS A 147 17.48 -6.20 15.38
C HIS A 147 18.06 -5.09 14.48
N ASP A 148 17.85 -5.11 13.18
CA ASP A 148 18.51 -4.20 12.24
C ASP A 148 17.57 -3.66 11.13
N GLY A 149 16.28 -3.93 11.23
CA GLY A 149 15.29 -3.50 10.22
C GLY A 149 15.39 -4.20 8.86
N ARG A 150 16.20 -5.27 8.73
CA ARG A 150 16.41 -5.98 7.46
C ARG A 150 15.27 -6.89 7.10
N HIS A 151 14.54 -7.43 8.09
CA HIS A 151 13.46 -8.36 7.88
C HIS A 151 12.10 -7.72 8.10
N HIS A 152 11.13 -8.06 7.25
CA HIS A 152 9.75 -7.59 7.38
C HIS A 152 9.13 -7.93 8.75
N TYR A 153 9.51 -9.06 9.36
CA TYR A 153 9.05 -9.42 10.71
C TYR A 153 9.48 -8.38 11.76
N TYR A 154 10.75 -7.98 11.77
CA TYR A 154 11.26 -6.98 12.72
C TYR A 154 10.71 -5.57 12.42
N ASN A 155 10.57 -5.22 11.16
CA ASN A 155 9.89 -3.98 10.79
C ASN A 155 8.44 -3.95 11.27
N ARG A 156 7.73 -5.09 11.25
CA ARG A 156 6.40 -5.18 11.84
C ARG A 156 6.39 -4.88 13.33
N LEU A 157 7.34 -5.41 14.10
CA LEU A 157 7.48 -5.11 15.54
C LEU A 157 7.80 -3.64 15.76
N THR A 158 8.71 -3.08 14.97
CA THR A 158 9.03 -1.65 15.00
C THR A 158 7.80 -0.78 14.78
N LEU A 159 7.00 -1.10 13.77
CA LEU A 159 5.76 -0.36 13.48
C LEU A 159 4.78 -0.45 14.65
N LEU A 160 4.62 -1.62 15.27
CA LEU A 160 3.76 -1.79 16.45
C LEU A 160 4.23 -0.92 17.62
N ASP A 161 5.54 -0.88 17.90
CA ASP A 161 6.12 -0.02 18.95
C ASP A 161 5.93 1.48 18.66
N LEU A 162 5.87 1.85 17.40
CA LEU A 162 5.56 3.21 16.95
C LEU A 162 4.06 3.53 16.97
N GLY A 163 3.21 2.62 17.44
CA GLY A 163 1.75 2.78 17.44
C GLY A 163 1.14 2.70 16.04
N VAL A 164 1.78 1.97 15.11
CA VAL A 164 1.33 1.85 13.72
C VAL A 164 0.98 0.41 13.41
N SER A 165 -0.21 0.21 12.85
CA SER A 165 -0.61 -1.03 12.19
C SER A 165 -0.25 -0.95 10.71
N ALA A 166 0.44 -1.96 10.20
CA ALA A 166 0.66 -2.14 8.77
C ALA A 166 0.78 -3.64 8.45
N LYS A 167 0.49 -3.99 7.20
CA LYS A 167 0.54 -5.38 6.76
C LYS A 167 1.59 -5.56 5.68
N HIS A 168 2.53 -6.47 5.90
CA HIS A 168 3.37 -7.00 4.83
C HIS A 168 2.61 -8.10 4.07
N THR A 169 2.61 -8.04 2.75
CA THR A 169 1.93 -9.01 1.87
C THR A 169 2.84 -9.40 0.71
N CYS A 170 2.61 -10.58 0.15
CA CYS A 170 3.32 -11.09 -1.02
C CYS A 170 2.39 -11.31 -2.22
N CYS A 171 1.22 -10.65 -2.22
CA CYS A 171 0.16 -10.94 -3.18
C CYS A 171 -0.46 -9.63 -3.71
N LEU A 172 0.36 -8.62 -4.05
CA LEU A 172 -0.12 -7.42 -4.71
C LEU A 172 -0.06 -7.56 -6.23
N GLY A 173 -1.13 -7.18 -6.90
CA GLY A 173 -1.16 -6.93 -8.34
C GLY A 173 -0.98 -5.46 -8.67
N ALA A 174 -0.85 -5.14 -9.95
CA ALA A 174 -0.73 -3.75 -10.41
C ALA A 174 -1.96 -2.92 -10.05
N ASP A 175 -3.16 -3.48 -10.22
CA ASP A 175 -4.41 -2.79 -9.89
C ASP A 175 -4.55 -2.56 -8.38
N ASP A 176 -4.11 -3.50 -7.53
CA ASP A 176 -4.09 -3.30 -6.07
C ASP A 176 -3.19 -2.12 -5.68
N ILE A 177 -2.03 -1.96 -6.35
CA ILE A 177 -1.12 -0.84 -6.10
C ILE A 177 -1.76 0.48 -6.53
N LYS A 178 -2.39 0.52 -7.70
CA LYS A 178 -3.10 1.71 -8.20
C LYS A 178 -4.24 2.11 -7.27
N ASP A 179 -5.09 1.16 -6.85
CA ASP A 179 -6.18 1.40 -5.91
C ASP A 179 -5.69 1.97 -4.58
N LEU A 180 -4.54 1.49 -4.08
CA LEU A 180 -3.91 2.03 -2.88
C LEU A 180 -3.44 3.47 -3.08
N ILE A 181 -2.78 3.79 -4.18
CA ILE A 181 -2.36 5.16 -4.52
C ILE A 181 -3.58 6.08 -4.63
N ASP A 182 -4.62 5.66 -5.33
CA ASP A 182 -5.85 6.45 -5.50
C ASP A 182 -6.56 6.71 -4.17
N SER A 183 -6.39 5.82 -3.20
CA SER A 183 -6.86 6.01 -1.82
C SER A 183 -5.92 6.83 -0.92
N GLY A 184 -4.86 7.43 -1.49
CA GLY A 184 -3.89 8.22 -0.72
C GLY A 184 -2.81 7.41 0.00
N MET A 185 -2.66 6.11 -0.29
CA MET A 185 -1.76 5.21 0.40
C MET A 185 -0.50 4.91 -0.43
N PRO A 186 0.70 5.31 0.02
CA PRO A 186 1.94 4.93 -0.64
C PRO A 186 2.25 3.44 -0.44
N VAL A 187 2.91 2.83 -1.42
CA VAL A 187 3.17 1.38 -1.41
C VAL A 187 4.67 1.08 -1.48
N PRO A 188 5.33 0.80 -0.36
CA PRO A 188 6.68 0.26 -0.37
C PRO A 188 6.67 -1.16 -0.97
N CYS A 189 7.31 -1.33 -2.13
CA CYS A 189 7.35 -2.60 -2.85
C CYS A 189 8.77 -3.12 -2.99
N ALA A 190 8.91 -4.44 -2.91
CA ALA A 190 10.14 -5.14 -3.22
C ALA A 190 10.29 -5.33 -4.73
N VAL A 191 11.48 -5.06 -5.24
CA VAL A 191 11.83 -5.23 -6.66
C VAL A 191 13.11 -6.06 -6.79
N VAL A 192 13.19 -6.94 -7.76
CA VAL A 192 14.43 -7.65 -8.07
C VAL A 192 15.27 -6.81 -9.03
N VAL A 193 16.52 -6.51 -8.63
CA VAL A 193 17.32 -5.48 -9.30
C VAL A 193 18.43 -6.00 -10.21
N ARG A 194 18.64 -7.31 -10.32
CA ARG A 194 19.65 -7.91 -11.18
C ARG A 194 19.06 -8.50 -12.46
N GLY A 195 19.89 -8.70 -13.45
CA GLY A 195 19.54 -9.34 -14.71
C GLY A 195 18.74 -8.48 -15.67
N HIS A 196 18.61 -8.97 -16.89
CA HIS A 196 17.79 -8.34 -17.92
C HIS A 196 16.32 -8.32 -17.50
N TRP A 197 15.55 -7.30 -17.91
CA TRP A 197 14.16 -7.15 -17.50
C TRP A 197 13.23 -8.32 -17.89
N THR A 198 13.56 -9.06 -18.95
CA THR A 198 12.81 -10.28 -19.35
C THR A 198 13.09 -11.48 -18.45
N SER A 199 14.18 -11.46 -17.67
CA SER A 199 14.56 -12.50 -16.74
C SER A 199 15.25 -11.89 -15.51
N PRO A 200 14.53 -11.06 -14.74
CA PRO A 200 15.09 -10.42 -13.56
C PRO A 200 15.30 -11.45 -12.45
N HIS A 201 16.35 -11.24 -11.64
CA HIS A 201 16.70 -12.15 -10.55
C HIS A 201 17.45 -11.43 -9.43
N GLY A 202 17.79 -12.16 -8.38
CA GLY A 202 18.61 -11.69 -7.28
C GLY A 202 17.79 -11.30 -6.05
N LEU A 203 18.46 -10.59 -5.14
CA LEU A 203 17.82 -10.15 -3.89
C LEU A 203 16.82 -9.03 -4.16
N ALA A 204 15.74 -9.06 -3.41
CA ALA A 204 14.74 -8.01 -3.40
C ALA A 204 15.31 -6.73 -2.77
N TYR A 205 14.97 -5.62 -3.36
CA TYR A 205 15.28 -4.26 -2.94
C TYR A 205 13.97 -3.49 -2.82
N TYR A 206 13.86 -2.52 -1.92
CA TYR A 206 12.61 -1.78 -1.73
C TYR A 206 12.66 -0.39 -2.35
N VAL A 207 11.59 -0.04 -3.06
CA VAL A 207 11.25 1.30 -3.52
C VAL A 207 9.86 1.67 -2.99
N VAL A 208 9.51 2.96 -2.93
CA VAL A 208 8.13 3.37 -2.69
C VAL A 208 7.49 3.76 -4.00
N ILE A 209 6.38 3.12 -4.34
CA ILE A 209 5.50 3.60 -5.39
C ILE A 209 4.56 4.61 -4.75
N TYR A 210 4.59 5.86 -5.23
CA TYR A 210 3.77 6.96 -4.73
C TYR A 210 2.87 7.56 -5.81
N GLY A 211 2.93 7.01 -7.03
CA GLY A 211 2.09 7.43 -8.13
C GLY A 211 2.27 6.56 -9.37
N TYR A 212 1.47 6.85 -10.37
CA TYR A 212 1.52 6.19 -11.66
C TYR A 212 0.88 7.07 -12.75
N ASP A 213 1.21 6.77 -14.00
CA ASP A 213 0.46 7.21 -15.17
C ASP A 213 0.12 6.01 -16.06
N LYS A 214 -0.25 6.27 -17.31
CA LYS A 214 -0.60 5.21 -18.26
C LYS A 214 0.53 4.21 -18.51
N ASN A 215 1.77 4.64 -18.45
CA ASN A 215 2.95 3.88 -18.89
C ASN A 215 3.97 3.64 -17.79
N ASP A 216 3.99 4.47 -16.74
CA ASP A 216 5.05 4.53 -15.76
C ASP A 216 4.55 4.44 -14.31
N TRP A 217 5.34 3.78 -13.47
CA TRP A 217 5.30 3.95 -12.02
C TRP A 217 6.13 5.15 -11.60
N LEU A 218 5.58 5.99 -10.71
CA LEU A 218 6.32 7.06 -10.04
C LEU A 218 6.86 6.53 -8.72
N CYS A 219 8.19 6.55 -8.58
CA CYS A 219 8.86 5.90 -7.47
C CYS A 219 9.80 6.83 -6.73
N MET A 220 9.92 6.63 -5.42
CA MET A 220 11.05 7.07 -4.62
C MET A 220 11.99 5.87 -4.42
N ASP A 221 13.17 5.94 -4.99
CA ASP A 221 14.19 4.89 -4.89
C ASP A 221 15.31 5.35 -3.93
N PRO A 222 15.37 4.84 -2.71
CA PRO A 222 16.34 5.32 -1.71
C PRO A 222 17.81 5.19 -2.11
N PHE A 223 18.13 4.29 -3.02
CA PHE A 223 19.51 4.01 -3.40
C PHE A 223 19.95 4.72 -4.67
N GLY A 224 19.01 5.03 -5.56
CA GLY A 224 19.33 5.67 -6.83
C GLY A 224 18.39 5.27 -7.96
N VAL A 225 18.88 5.27 -9.18
CA VAL A 225 18.09 4.97 -10.38
C VAL A 225 18.38 3.56 -10.87
N ILE A 226 17.38 2.67 -10.79
CA ILE A 226 17.46 1.31 -11.32
C ILE A 226 17.58 1.36 -12.85
N ARG A 227 18.57 0.67 -13.37
CA ARG A 227 18.71 0.42 -14.81
C ARG A 227 17.77 -0.71 -15.20
N GLN A 228 16.57 -0.35 -15.64
CA GLN A 228 15.48 -1.29 -15.84
C GLN A 228 15.79 -2.39 -16.87
N ASP A 229 16.52 -2.08 -17.94
CA ASP A 229 16.83 -3.01 -19.03
C ASP A 229 17.81 -4.12 -18.63
N LYS A 230 18.92 -3.78 -17.98
CA LYS A 230 20.03 -4.69 -17.68
C LYS A 230 20.17 -5.03 -16.21
N GLY A 231 19.44 -4.32 -15.34
CA GLY A 231 19.59 -4.42 -13.90
C GLY A 231 20.77 -3.63 -13.33
N GLY A 232 20.86 -3.59 -12.01
CA GLY A 232 21.74 -2.69 -11.27
C GLY A 232 21.23 -1.25 -11.31
N TRP A 233 22.09 -0.30 -11.05
CA TRP A 233 21.75 1.13 -11.01
C TRP A 233 22.59 1.92 -12.01
N THR A 234 21.99 2.94 -12.62
CA THR A 234 22.72 3.94 -13.44
C THR A 234 23.38 4.95 -12.53
N ASP A 235 22.62 5.50 -11.57
CA ASP A 235 23.08 6.48 -10.60
C ASP A 235 22.79 6.00 -9.18
N LYS A 236 23.64 6.40 -8.24
CA LYS A 236 23.56 5.94 -6.84
C LYS A 236 23.77 7.09 -5.87
N GLY A 237 22.84 7.17 -4.92
CA GLY A 237 22.93 8.08 -3.77
C GLY A 237 22.54 9.52 -4.05
N GLY A 238 22.59 10.35 -3.02
CA GLY A 238 22.03 11.69 -3.07
C GLY A 238 20.55 11.66 -3.43
N ASP A 239 20.09 12.62 -4.20
CA ASP A 239 18.70 12.78 -4.60
C ASP A 239 18.38 12.13 -5.96
N CYS A 240 19.31 11.38 -6.57
CA CYS A 240 19.09 10.82 -7.91
C CYS A 240 17.91 9.85 -7.99
N GLY A 241 17.56 9.21 -6.89
CA GLY A 241 16.38 8.32 -6.81
C GLY A 241 15.07 8.98 -6.40
N LYS A 242 15.06 10.31 -6.27
CA LYS A 242 13.86 11.08 -5.99
C LYS A 242 13.01 11.22 -7.25
N GLU A 243 11.70 10.96 -7.13
CA GLU A 243 10.70 11.17 -8.19
C GLU A 243 11.06 10.46 -9.53
N VAL A 244 11.62 9.26 -9.43
CA VAL A 244 12.03 8.50 -10.61
C VAL A 244 10.81 7.89 -11.29
N ARG A 245 10.78 7.95 -12.63
CA ARG A 245 9.79 7.26 -13.45
C ARG A 245 10.36 5.93 -13.93
N TYR A 246 9.65 4.86 -13.66
CA TYR A 246 9.98 3.52 -14.12
C TYR A 246 8.89 2.99 -15.04
N SER A 247 9.25 2.65 -16.30
CA SER A 247 8.32 2.04 -17.25
C SER A 247 7.63 0.81 -16.65
N MET A 248 6.32 0.76 -16.67
CA MET A 248 5.53 -0.39 -16.19
C MET A 248 5.92 -1.66 -16.94
N GLU A 249 6.12 -1.59 -18.27
CA GLU A 249 6.51 -2.74 -19.07
C GLU A 249 7.71 -3.50 -18.48
N LYS A 250 8.73 -2.77 -18.02
CA LYS A 250 9.96 -3.37 -17.48
C LYS A 250 9.92 -3.56 -15.98
N MET A 251 9.30 -2.61 -15.25
CA MET A 251 9.27 -2.63 -13.80
C MET A 251 8.33 -3.72 -13.28
N ASP A 252 7.23 -4.00 -13.97
CA ASP A 252 6.29 -5.06 -13.59
C ASP A 252 6.95 -6.44 -13.60
N LYS A 253 7.89 -6.69 -14.52
CA LYS A 253 8.66 -7.94 -14.50
C LYS A 253 9.56 -8.07 -13.28
N ARG A 254 9.96 -6.94 -12.67
CA ARG A 254 10.79 -6.89 -11.47
C ARG A 254 9.96 -6.90 -10.18
N LEU A 255 8.76 -6.32 -10.23
CA LEU A 255 7.79 -6.32 -9.14
C LEU A 255 7.06 -7.68 -9.02
N PHE A 256 6.56 -8.18 -10.14
CA PHE A 256 5.71 -9.38 -10.20
C PHE A 256 6.50 -10.60 -10.67
N HIS A 257 7.70 -10.81 -10.11
CA HIS A 257 8.63 -11.85 -10.52
C HIS A 257 8.04 -13.28 -10.43
N GLY A 258 7.07 -13.51 -9.56
CA GLY A 258 6.34 -14.79 -9.40
C GLY A 258 5.00 -14.86 -10.14
N GLY A 259 4.66 -13.88 -11.00
CA GLY A 259 3.37 -13.77 -11.70
C GLY A 259 2.58 -12.53 -11.32
N GLY A 260 1.45 -12.29 -11.94
CA GLY A 260 0.72 -11.00 -11.88
C GLY A 260 0.23 -10.52 -10.50
N TYR A 261 0.17 -11.38 -9.48
CA TYR A 261 -0.20 -11.05 -8.10
C TYR A 261 0.87 -11.50 -7.11
N SER A 262 2.12 -11.20 -7.38
CA SER A 262 3.26 -11.69 -6.60
C SER A 262 4.17 -10.59 -6.05
N ALA A 263 3.80 -9.31 -6.18
CA ALA A 263 4.59 -8.24 -5.58
C ALA A 263 4.54 -8.30 -4.05
N TRP A 264 5.70 -8.12 -3.45
CA TRP A 264 5.86 -8.03 -2.00
C TRP A 264 5.85 -6.56 -1.61
N GLY A 265 5.01 -6.21 -0.64
CA GLY A 265 4.91 -4.82 -0.22
C GLY A 265 4.27 -4.64 1.15
N TRP A 266 4.28 -3.39 1.60
CA TRP A 266 3.60 -2.96 2.82
C TRP A 266 2.37 -2.15 2.48
N VAL A 267 1.27 -2.43 3.16
CA VAL A 267 -0.04 -1.84 2.90
C VAL A 267 -0.81 -1.59 4.18
N ASN A 268 -1.89 -0.80 4.09
CA ASN A 268 -2.85 -0.56 5.17
C ASN A 268 -2.20 0.06 6.41
N PHE A 269 -1.37 1.07 6.22
CA PHE A 269 -0.83 1.84 7.33
C PHE A 269 -1.95 2.60 8.05
N SER A 270 -2.03 2.45 9.37
CA SER A 270 -2.98 3.17 10.21
C SER A 270 -2.45 3.30 11.64
N ARG A 271 -3.01 4.21 12.43
CA ARG A 271 -2.77 4.22 13.87
C ARG A 271 -3.36 2.96 14.51
N LEU A 272 -2.72 2.44 15.57
CA LEU A 272 -3.24 1.36 16.40
C LEU A 272 -4.44 1.82 17.22
#